data_efacadd6782d4b5c85859c1ee1bb7e94
#
_entry.id   efacadd6782d4b5c85859c1ee1bb7e94
#
_cell.length_a   1.000
_cell.length_b   1.000
_cell.length_c   1.000
_cell.angle_alpha   90.00
_cell.angle_beta   90.00
_cell.angle_gamma   90.00
#
_symmetry.space_group_name_H-M   'P 1'
#
loop_
_entity.id
_entity.type
_entity.pdbx_description
1 polymer ?
#
loop_
_entity_poly.entity_id
_entity_poly.type
_entity_poly.pdbx_seq_one_letter_code
_entity_poly.pdbx_strand_id
1 'polypeptide(L)'
;MTEFRRVLFRSKTRMEKLVGHPNAFIRPSPSGGVLGGVAQKSRETILLCEAFGYDVIVVETVGVGQSETTVHSMVDCFILLMIAGAGDELQGIKKGIVELADIIVVNKADGENLLRAKAFEREMRNVLHVISPASHGWKVPTALCSALSGEGVQELWEDVLRYIAMRKEQGAFLKNRQQQSLEWLHTLIGEYLRRRFYEQPAIQEALIALTKDMAEGRATPASALQALIALYEHES
;
A
#
# COMPACT_ATOMS: atom_id res chain seq x y z
N MET A 1 8.69 28.66 -8.93
CA MET A 1 8.31 27.44 -8.15
C MET A 1 6.94 27.03 -8.63
N THR A 2 6.85 25.91 -9.31
CA THR A 2 5.57 25.35 -9.78
C THR A 2 4.80 24.89 -8.56
N GLU A 3 3.63 25.47 -8.27
CA GLU A 3 2.75 25.00 -7.19
C GLU A 3 2.14 23.67 -7.59
N PHE A 4 2.62 22.60 -6.99
CA PHE A 4 2.06 21.26 -7.18
C PHE A 4 0.70 21.13 -6.47
N ARG A 5 -0.29 20.56 -7.14
CA ARG A 5 -1.54 20.11 -6.53
C ARG A 5 -1.32 18.77 -5.86
N ARG A 6 -1.66 18.65 -4.57
CA ARG A 6 -1.34 17.47 -3.74
C ARG A 6 -2.60 16.86 -3.14
N VAL A 7 -2.66 15.52 -3.15
CA VAL A 7 -3.71 14.75 -2.47
C VAL A 7 -3.07 13.87 -1.38
N LEU A 8 -3.69 13.85 -0.21
CA LEU A 8 -3.33 12.97 0.89
C LEU A 8 -4.51 12.08 1.31
N PHE A 9 -4.24 10.78 1.40
CA PHE A 9 -5.19 9.80 1.90
C PHE A 9 -4.88 9.49 3.37
N ARG A 10 -5.54 10.20 4.33
CA ARG A 10 -5.43 9.94 5.77
C ARG A 10 -6.50 10.60 6.63
N SER A 11 -6.45 10.32 7.94
CA SER A 11 -7.26 10.96 9.00
C SER A 11 -7.06 12.48 9.05
N LYS A 12 -8.14 13.25 8.94
CA LYS A 12 -8.15 14.73 8.99
C LYS A 12 -7.57 15.31 10.28
N THR A 13 -7.54 14.54 11.38
CA THR A 13 -7.25 15.02 12.74
C THR A 13 -5.82 15.48 12.99
N ARG A 14 -4.89 15.24 12.05
CA ARG A 14 -3.47 15.60 12.20
C ARG A 14 -2.92 16.52 11.10
N MET A 15 -3.79 17.07 10.23
CA MET A 15 -3.37 17.83 9.05
C MET A 15 -4.08 19.19 8.95
N GLU A 16 -4.36 19.83 10.08
CA GLU A 16 -5.12 21.08 10.15
C GLU A 16 -4.56 22.18 9.25
N LYS A 17 -3.22 22.30 9.19
CA LYS A 17 -2.55 23.30 8.33
C LYS A 17 -2.73 23.02 6.84
N LEU A 18 -2.86 21.75 6.46
CA LEU A 18 -2.94 21.34 5.06
C LEU A 18 -4.39 21.36 4.54
N VAL A 19 -5.38 21.12 5.42
CA VAL A 19 -6.82 21.11 5.06
C VAL A 19 -7.26 22.44 4.44
N GLY A 20 -6.69 23.56 4.90
CA GLY A 20 -7.01 24.90 4.40
C GLY A 20 -6.20 25.33 3.17
N HIS A 21 -5.28 24.51 2.70
CA HIS A 21 -4.42 24.88 1.58
C HIS A 21 -5.15 24.70 0.23
N PRO A 22 -5.23 25.73 -0.64
CA PRO A 22 -6.04 25.69 -1.88
C PRO A 22 -5.61 24.60 -2.87
N ASN A 23 -4.34 24.21 -2.84
CA ASN A 23 -3.79 23.17 -3.71
C ASN A 23 -3.67 21.80 -3.03
N ALA A 24 -4.32 21.58 -1.88
CA ALA A 24 -4.30 20.32 -1.18
C ALA A 24 -5.71 19.75 -1.00
N PHE A 25 -5.84 18.45 -1.21
CA PHE A 25 -7.06 17.69 -0.90
C PHE A 25 -6.72 16.55 0.04
N ILE A 26 -7.47 16.38 1.12
CA ILE A 26 -7.26 15.30 2.09
C ILE A 26 -8.50 14.43 2.12
N ARG A 27 -8.32 13.15 1.80
CA ARG A 27 -9.36 12.13 1.90
C ARG A 27 -9.06 11.18 3.06
N PRO A 28 -9.92 11.12 4.08
CA PRO A 28 -9.87 10.05 5.07
C PRO A 28 -10.22 8.72 4.42
N SER A 29 -9.41 7.69 4.65
CA SER A 29 -9.74 6.33 4.27
C SER A 29 -10.04 5.53 5.53
N PRO A 30 -11.23 4.95 5.70
CA PRO A 30 -11.55 4.17 6.88
C PRO A 30 -10.68 2.91 6.92
N SER A 31 -10.04 2.65 8.05
CA SER A 31 -9.16 1.50 8.28
C SER A 31 -9.90 0.19 8.63
N GLY A 32 -11.24 0.21 8.66
CA GLY A 32 -12.07 -0.86 9.22
C GLY A 32 -12.93 -1.66 8.21
N GLY A 33 -12.61 -1.67 6.93
CA GLY A 33 -13.34 -2.43 5.91
C GLY A 33 -12.63 -3.71 5.47
N VAL A 34 -13.34 -4.59 4.77
CA VAL A 34 -12.75 -5.74 4.06
C VAL A 34 -11.61 -5.22 3.19
N LEU A 35 -10.41 -5.75 3.37
CA LEU A 35 -9.16 -5.27 2.75
C LEU A 35 -9.29 -4.96 1.24
N GLY A 36 -10.02 -5.78 0.47
CA GLY A 36 -10.27 -5.59 -0.96
C GLY A 36 -11.05 -4.31 -1.29
N GLY A 37 -12.17 -4.06 -0.60
CA GLY A 37 -13.04 -2.92 -0.93
C GLY A 37 -12.43 -1.55 -0.63
N VAL A 38 -11.57 -1.43 0.40
CA VAL A 38 -10.84 -0.18 0.72
C VAL A 38 -9.77 0.10 -0.33
N ALA A 39 -9.05 -0.94 -0.75
CA ALA A 39 -8.02 -0.85 -1.77
C ALA A 39 -8.61 -0.44 -3.13
N GLN A 40 -9.73 -1.03 -3.54
CA GLN A 40 -10.45 -0.70 -4.76
C GLN A 40 -10.83 0.78 -4.78
N LYS A 41 -11.52 1.27 -3.74
CA LYS A 41 -11.95 2.67 -3.64
C LYS A 41 -10.78 3.65 -3.58
N SER A 42 -9.66 3.26 -3.01
CA SER A 42 -8.44 4.08 -2.99
C SER A 42 -7.88 4.23 -4.40
N ARG A 43 -7.82 3.13 -5.17
CA ARG A 43 -7.32 3.16 -6.55
C ARG A 43 -8.22 3.97 -7.49
N GLU A 44 -9.53 3.80 -7.40
CA GLU A 44 -10.51 4.62 -8.13
C GLU A 44 -10.34 6.11 -7.80
N THR A 45 -10.10 6.43 -6.53
CA THR A 45 -9.89 7.82 -6.12
C THR A 45 -8.55 8.38 -6.63
N ILE A 46 -7.48 7.58 -6.70
CA ILE A 46 -6.21 8.00 -7.31
C ILE A 46 -6.47 8.44 -8.75
N LEU A 47 -7.16 7.63 -9.56
CA LEU A 47 -7.51 7.96 -10.95
C LEU A 47 -8.34 9.22 -11.05
N LEU A 48 -9.32 9.42 -10.17
CA LEU A 48 -10.10 10.65 -10.13
C LEU A 48 -9.23 11.87 -9.82
N CYS A 49 -8.33 11.76 -8.84
CA CYS A 49 -7.42 12.84 -8.49
C CYS A 49 -6.47 13.20 -9.65
N GLU A 50 -5.95 12.20 -10.36
CA GLU A 50 -5.16 12.43 -11.58
C GLU A 50 -5.98 13.15 -12.66
N ALA A 51 -7.22 12.71 -12.89
CA ALA A 51 -8.14 13.34 -13.85
C ALA A 51 -8.48 14.79 -13.48
N PHE A 52 -8.53 15.12 -12.18
CA PHE A 52 -8.68 16.48 -11.68
C PHE A 52 -7.40 17.33 -11.72
N GLY A 53 -6.29 16.77 -12.20
CA GLY A 53 -5.02 17.47 -12.38
C GLY A 53 -4.21 17.61 -11.09
N TYR A 54 -4.28 16.65 -10.17
CA TYR A 54 -3.34 16.59 -9.06
C TYR A 54 -2.03 15.93 -9.51
N ASP A 55 -0.92 16.62 -9.29
CA ASP A 55 0.41 16.20 -9.72
C ASP A 55 1.05 15.17 -8.77
N VAL A 56 0.71 15.25 -7.49
CA VAL A 56 1.25 14.42 -6.43
C VAL A 56 0.13 13.83 -5.59
N ILE A 57 0.07 12.51 -5.51
CA ILE A 57 -0.91 11.77 -4.71
C ILE A 57 -0.15 10.93 -3.70
N VAL A 58 -0.30 11.25 -2.41
CA VAL A 58 0.34 10.52 -1.32
C VAL A 58 -0.67 9.59 -0.67
N VAL A 59 -0.36 8.28 -0.68
CA VAL A 59 -1.16 7.25 -0.02
C VAL A 59 -0.45 6.83 1.26
N GLU A 60 -1.07 7.04 2.41
CA GLU A 60 -0.50 6.65 3.70
C GLU A 60 -1.20 5.42 4.26
N THR A 61 -0.41 4.44 4.71
CA THR A 61 -0.91 3.26 5.43
C THR A 61 -0.78 3.45 6.93
N VAL A 62 -1.72 2.90 7.67
CA VAL A 62 -1.70 2.91 9.15
C VAL A 62 -1.00 1.64 9.61
N GLY A 63 0.33 1.62 9.63
CA GLY A 63 1.18 0.57 10.20
C GLY A 63 0.69 -0.89 10.14
N VAL A 64 1.62 -1.80 10.11
CA VAL A 64 1.57 -3.27 10.28
C VAL A 64 0.26 -4.00 9.88
N GLY A 65 0.26 -4.55 8.69
CA GLY A 65 -0.76 -5.46 8.17
C GLY A 65 -0.59 -5.59 6.66
N GLN A 66 -1.11 -6.55 5.98
CA GLN A 66 -0.96 -6.82 4.54
C GLN A 66 -1.38 -5.67 3.59
N SER A 67 -1.62 -4.46 4.11
CA SER A 67 -1.95 -3.25 3.37
C SER A 67 -0.75 -2.66 2.61
N GLU A 68 0.48 -2.97 3.01
CA GLU A 68 1.70 -2.42 2.41
C GLU A 68 1.90 -2.95 0.99
N THR A 69 1.71 -4.25 0.77
CA THR A 69 1.78 -4.86 -0.58
C THR A 69 0.69 -4.33 -1.49
N THR A 70 -0.50 -4.11 -0.93
CA THR A 70 -1.62 -3.53 -1.67
C THR A 70 -1.34 -2.09 -2.07
N VAL A 71 -0.74 -1.27 -1.20
CA VAL A 71 -0.36 0.10 -1.55
C VAL A 71 0.77 0.12 -2.56
N HIS A 72 1.80 -0.72 -2.41
CA HIS A 72 2.87 -0.85 -3.40
C HIS A 72 2.32 -1.12 -4.81
N SER A 73 1.28 -1.96 -4.94
CA SER A 73 0.68 -2.28 -6.24
C SER A 73 -0.11 -1.13 -6.89
N MET A 74 -0.28 0.02 -6.25
CA MET A 74 -1.06 1.15 -6.76
C MET A 74 -0.30 2.49 -6.78
N VAL A 75 0.98 2.51 -6.39
CA VAL A 75 1.79 3.73 -6.35
C VAL A 75 2.97 3.64 -7.33
N ASP A 76 3.51 4.79 -7.72
CA ASP A 76 4.66 4.88 -8.62
C ASP A 76 6.00 4.82 -7.87
N CYS A 77 5.98 5.17 -6.58
CA CYS A 77 7.13 5.14 -5.68
C CYS A 77 6.66 4.73 -4.28
N PHE A 78 7.31 3.72 -3.70
CA PHE A 78 7.00 3.22 -2.37
C PHE A 78 8.07 3.64 -1.37
N ILE A 79 7.70 4.52 -0.43
CA ILE A 79 8.57 5.02 0.62
C ILE A 79 8.27 4.28 1.91
N LEU A 80 9.28 3.60 2.46
CA LEU A 80 9.18 2.95 3.76
C LEU A 80 9.67 3.91 4.86
N LEU A 81 8.75 4.35 5.73
CA LEU A 81 9.06 5.17 6.88
C LEU A 81 9.37 4.30 8.10
N MET A 82 10.51 4.51 8.70
CA MET A 82 10.99 3.81 9.89
C MET A 82 11.31 4.78 11.03
N ILE A 83 11.35 4.28 12.25
CA ILE A 83 11.70 5.06 13.45
C ILE A 83 12.69 4.22 14.25
N ALA A 84 13.84 4.79 14.58
CA ALA A 84 14.80 4.14 15.47
C ALA A 84 14.25 4.04 16.90
N GLY A 85 14.48 2.91 17.58
CA GLY A 85 14.06 2.70 18.97
C GLY A 85 12.60 2.26 19.15
N ALA A 86 11.92 1.83 18.11
CA ALA A 86 10.51 1.40 18.15
C ALA A 86 10.29 -0.08 18.56
N GLY A 87 11.27 -0.73 19.15
CA GLY A 87 11.23 -2.14 19.55
C GLY A 87 12.42 -2.92 19.00
N ASP A 88 12.38 -4.25 18.98
CA ASP A 88 13.42 -5.14 18.44
C ASP A 88 13.68 -4.82 16.95
N GLU A 89 14.63 -3.90 16.72
CA GLU A 89 14.68 -3.01 15.55
C GLU A 89 14.83 -3.75 14.23
N LEU A 90 15.48 -4.92 14.22
CA LEU A 90 15.63 -5.72 13.00
C LEU A 90 14.74 -6.96 12.96
N GLN A 91 14.39 -7.54 14.11
CA GLN A 91 13.56 -8.75 14.14
C GLN A 91 12.09 -8.50 13.83
N GLY A 92 11.59 -7.27 14.08
CA GLY A 92 10.24 -6.84 13.77
C GLY A 92 10.04 -6.37 12.32
N ILE A 93 11.13 -6.12 11.58
CA ILE A 93 11.03 -5.70 10.19
C ILE A 93 10.73 -6.92 9.31
N LYS A 94 9.51 -6.98 8.80
CA LYS A 94 9.15 -7.99 7.81
C LYS A 94 10.04 -7.82 6.58
N LYS A 95 10.97 -8.76 6.37
CA LYS A 95 11.93 -8.74 5.26
C LYS A 95 11.27 -8.37 3.92
N GLY A 96 10.07 -8.89 3.67
CA GLY A 96 9.33 -8.63 2.44
C GLY A 96 8.95 -7.16 2.20
N ILE A 97 8.74 -6.34 3.25
CA ILE A 97 8.38 -4.92 3.04
C ILE A 97 9.61 -4.08 2.67
N VAL A 98 10.77 -4.44 3.19
CA VAL A 98 12.04 -3.78 2.87
C VAL A 98 12.40 -4.02 1.40
N GLU A 99 12.10 -5.22 0.88
CA GLU A 99 12.34 -5.58 -0.53
C GLU A 99 11.43 -4.80 -1.50
N LEU A 100 10.26 -4.31 -1.04
CA LEU A 100 9.34 -3.51 -1.84
C LEU A 100 9.67 -2.02 -1.86
N ALA A 101 10.56 -1.56 -0.95
CA ALA A 101 10.84 -0.14 -0.81
C ALA A 101 11.71 0.40 -1.95
N ASP A 102 11.26 1.49 -2.56
CA ASP A 102 12.05 2.28 -3.49
C ASP A 102 12.95 3.29 -2.77
N ILE A 103 12.52 3.75 -1.59
CA ILE A 103 13.25 4.65 -0.71
C ILE A 103 12.97 4.25 0.74
N ILE A 104 13.99 4.23 1.58
CA ILE A 104 13.84 4.01 3.04
C ILE A 104 14.18 5.29 3.77
N VAL A 105 13.33 5.68 4.72
CA VAL A 105 13.48 6.90 5.49
C VAL A 105 13.42 6.60 6.97
N VAL A 106 14.44 6.98 7.70
CA VAL A 106 14.46 6.96 9.16
C VAL A 106 13.98 8.32 9.66
N ASN A 107 12.75 8.37 10.12
CA ASN A 107 12.12 9.60 10.63
C ASN A 107 12.42 9.82 12.13
N LYS A 108 12.09 10.99 12.64
CA LYS A 108 12.42 11.48 13.98
C LYS A 108 13.93 11.52 14.23
N ALA A 109 14.69 11.90 13.19
CA ALA A 109 16.14 12.06 13.26
C ALA A 109 16.50 13.44 13.84
N ASP A 110 15.98 13.75 15.03
CA ASP A 110 16.21 15.03 15.73
C ASP A 110 16.44 14.81 17.23
N GLY A 111 16.86 15.88 17.92
CA GLY A 111 17.06 15.89 19.36
C GLY A 111 17.89 14.71 19.86
N GLU A 112 17.47 14.11 20.96
CA GLU A 112 18.14 12.96 21.59
C GLU A 112 18.12 11.69 20.72
N ASN A 113 17.18 11.59 19.76
CA ASN A 113 17.04 10.43 18.91
C ASN A 113 18.00 10.44 17.71
N LEU A 114 18.65 11.57 17.42
CA LEU A 114 19.50 11.73 16.22
C LEU A 114 20.62 10.67 16.14
N LEU A 115 21.30 10.39 17.24
CA LEU A 115 22.39 9.40 17.26
C LEU A 115 21.87 7.99 16.97
N ARG A 116 20.74 7.63 17.55
CA ARG A 116 20.09 6.32 17.30
C ARG A 116 19.63 6.22 15.86
N ALA A 117 19.01 7.27 15.32
CA ALA A 117 18.56 7.32 13.94
C ALA A 117 19.73 7.14 12.95
N LYS A 118 20.87 7.79 13.20
CA LYS A 118 22.10 7.63 12.39
C LYS A 118 22.67 6.20 12.46
N ALA A 119 22.67 5.58 13.63
CA ALA A 119 23.15 4.21 13.79
C ALA A 119 22.21 3.24 13.01
N PHE A 120 20.91 3.38 13.21
CA PHE A 120 19.90 2.56 12.54
C PHE A 120 19.91 2.73 11.00
N GLU A 121 20.10 3.94 10.49
CA GLU A 121 20.23 4.21 9.06
C GLU A 121 21.45 3.47 8.46
N ARG A 122 22.60 3.49 9.13
CA ARG A 122 23.79 2.75 8.70
C ARG A 122 23.55 1.23 8.66
N GLU A 123 22.85 0.72 9.65
CA GLU A 123 22.50 -0.69 9.74
C GLU A 123 21.56 -1.09 8.59
N MET A 124 20.52 -0.29 8.32
CA MET A 124 19.63 -0.49 7.18
C MET A 124 20.36 -0.45 5.84
N ARG A 125 21.32 0.44 5.68
CA ARG A 125 22.15 0.51 4.47
C ARG A 125 22.94 -0.78 4.25
N ASN A 126 23.46 -1.38 5.30
CA ASN A 126 24.17 -2.66 5.24
C ASN A 126 23.20 -3.81 4.88
N VAL A 127 22.02 -3.83 5.49
CA VAL A 127 20.97 -4.81 5.18
C VAL A 127 20.58 -4.74 3.72
N LEU A 128 20.32 -3.53 3.19
CA LEU A 128 19.97 -3.32 1.78
C LEU A 128 21.04 -3.80 0.81
N HIS A 129 22.30 -3.67 1.17
CA HIS A 129 23.42 -4.19 0.36
C HIS A 129 23.33 -5.71 0.14
N VAL A 130 22.74 -6.43 1.08
CA VAL A 130 22.62 -7.90 1.05
C VAL A 130 21.31 -8.34 0.36
N ILE A 131 20.20 -7.67 0.66
CA ILE A 131 18.86 -8.13 0.23
C ILE A 131 18.35 -7.47 -1.05
N SER A 132 18.85 -6.29 -1.39
CA SER A 132 18.44 -5.55 -2.59
C SER A 132 19.66 -5.11 -3.39
N PRO A 133 20.35 -6.05 -4.08
CA PRO A 133 21.32 -5.65 -5.07
C PRO A 133 20.60 -4.79 -6.11
N ALA A 134 21.27 -3.71 -6.56
CA ALA A 134 20.72 -2.69 -7.46
C ALA A 134 19.90 -3.32 -8.60
N SER A 135 18.58 -3.42 -8.40
CA SER A 135 17.67 -3.93 -9.40
C SER A 135 17.35 -2.78 -10.36
N HIS A 136 17.54 -3.03 -11.66
CA HIS A 136 17.22 -2.05 -12.71
C HIS A 136 17.99 -0.72 -12.64
N GLY A 137 19.22 -0.71 -12.07
CA GLY A 137 20.07 0.47 -11.99
C GLY A 137 19.70 1.47 -10.87
N TRP A 138 18.72 1.15 -10.02
CA TRP A 138 18.39 1.94 -8.85
C TRP A 138 18.93 1.27 -7.57
N LYS A 139 19.76 2.00 -6.84
CA LYS A 139 20.18 1.62 -5.49
C LYS A 139 19.27 2.32 -4.50
N VAL A 140 18.49 1.53 -3.76
CA VAL A 140 17.54 2.05 -2.75
C VAL A 140 18.28 2.97 -1.77
N PRO A 141 17.99 4.29 -1.73
CA PRO A 141 18.60 5.19 -0.78
C PRO A 141 18.01 5.00 0.62
N THR A 142 18.86 5.24 1.63
CA THR A 142 18.44 5.40 3.01
C THR A 142 18.62 6.86 3.41
N ALA A 143 17.55 7.52 3.83
CA ALA A 143 17.56 8.92 4.21
C ALA A 143 17.20 9.10 5.69
N LEU A 144 17.78 10.14 6.31
CA LEU A 144 17.35 10.63 7.62
C LEU A 144 16.41 11.79 7.44
N CYS A 145 15.32 11.86 8.17
CA CYS A 145 14.48 13.05 8.18
C CYS A 145 13.88 13.32 9.56
N SER A 146 13.52 14.59 9.78
CA SER A 146 12.72 15.02 10.91
C SER A 146 11.49 15.76 10.39
N ALA A 147 10.32 15.17 10.58
CA ALA A 147 9.07 15.87 10.28
C ALA A 147 8.80 17.06 11.22
N LEU A 148 9.49 17.11 12.37
CA LEU A 148 9.37 18.19 13.35
C LEU A 148 10.14 19.43 12.92
N SER A 149 11.42 19.27 12.56
CA SER A 149 12.30 20.38 12.13
C SER A 149 12.22 20.66 10.62
N GLY A 150 11.75 19.71 9.82
CA GLY A 150 11.79 19.78 8.36
C GLY A 150 13.11 19.34 7.74
N GLU A 151 14.10 18.99 8.56
CA GLU A 151 15.42 18.54 8.11
C GLU A 151 15.32 17.22 7.35
N GLY A 152 16.01 17.11 6.21
CA GLY A 152 16.02 15.91 5.36
C GLY A 152 14.76 15.71 4.50
N VAL A 153 13.73 16.54 4.65
CA VAL A 153 12.47 16.38 3.90
C VAL A 153 12.62 16.79 2.44
N GLN A 154 13.40 17.83 2.17
CA GLN A 154 13.66 18.28 0.82
C GLN A 154 14.52 17.26 0.05
N GLU A 155 15.56 16.76 0.66
CA GLU A 155 16.45 15.75 0.10
C GLU A 155 15.68 14.46 -0.21
N LEU A 156 14.78 14.06 0.67
CA LEU A 156 13.86 12.95 0.40
C LEU A 156 13.00 13.22 -0.84
N TRP A 157 12.46 14.42 -0.98
CA TRP A 157 11.67 14.76 -2.15
C TRP A 157 12.49 14.75 -3.45
N GLU A 158 13.74 15.19 -3.39
CA GLU A 158 14.67 15.11 -4.52
C GLU A 158 14.99 13.66 -4.90
N ASP A 159 15.10 12.75 -3.93
CA ASP A 159 15.24 11.32 -4.18
C ASP A 159 14.02 10.73 -4.90
N VAL A 160 12.81 11.11 -4.49
CA VAL A 160 11.58 10.72 -5.19
C VAL A 160 11.59 11.20 -6.63
N LEU A 161 11.92 12.46 -6.87
CA LEU A 161 11.98 13.02 -8.23
C LEU A 161 13.03 12.32 -9.10
N ARG A 162 14.22 12.02 -8.54
CA ARG A 162 15.27 11.26 -9.24
C ARG A 162 14.81 9.85 -9.60
N TYR A 163 14.16 9.15 -8.67
CA TYR A 163 13.60 7.83 -8.93
C TYR A 163 12.59 7.86 -10.07
N ILE A 164 11.62 8.77 -10.01
CA ILE A 164 10.57 8.89 -11.04
C ILE A 164 11.18 9.27 -12.40
N ALA A 165 12.15 10.19 -12.43
CA ALA A 165 12.84 10.57 -13.67
C ALA A 165 13.55 9.38 -14.31
N MET A 166 14.32 8.63 -13.53
CA MET A 166 15.01 7.41 -13.99
C MET A 166 14.00 6.38 -14.53
N ARG A 167 12.90 6.12 -13.83
CA ARG A 167 11.86 5.18 -14.26
C ARG A 167 11.20 5.59 -15.57
N LYS A 168 11.01 6.90 -15.79
CA LYS A 168 10.49 7.45 -17.04
C LYS A 168 11.48 7.29 -18.20
N GLU A 169 12.75 7.61 -17.99
CA GLU A 169 13.82 7.42 -18.99
C GLU A 169 13.93 5.98 -19.46
N GLN A 170 13.80 5.03 -18.55
CA GLN A 170 13.87 3.59 -18.86
C GLN A 170 12.56 3.05 -19.46
N GLY A 171 11.52 3.84 -19.61
CA GLY A 171 10.18 3.39 -20.01
C GLY A 171 9.48 2.50 -18.97
N ALA A 172 10.14 2.26 -17.83
CA ALA A 172 9.66 1.38 -16.78
C ALA A 172 8.46 1.98 -16.02
N PHE A 173 8.31 3.30 -16.00
CA PHE A 173 7.19 3.99 -15.36
C PHE A 173 5.84 3.58 -15.96
N LEU A 174 5.68 3.71 -17.27
CA LEU A 174 4.45 3.34 -17.96
C LEU A 174 4.21 1.83 -17.95
N LYS A 175 5.26 1.04 -18.11
CA LYS A 175 5.17 -0.43 -18.05
C LYS A 175 4.66 -0.89 -16.69
N ASN A 176 5.14 -0.29 -15.59
CA ASN A 176 4.69 -0.60 -14.24
C ASN A 176 3.20 -0.27 -14.06
N ARG A 177 2.75 0.91 -14.51
CA ARG A 177 1.33 1.30 -14.45
C ARG A 177 0.42 0.39 -15.27
N GLN A 178 0.88 -0.07 -16.44
CA GLN A 178 0.17 -1.07 -17.23
C GLN A 178 0.02 -2.39 -16.48
N GLN A 179 1.11 -2.88 -15.89
CA GLN A 179 1.09 -4.11 -15.09
C GLN A 179 0.15 -3.98 -13.88
N GLN A 180 0.24 -2.88 -13.14
CA GLN A 180 -0.65 -2.58 -12.02
C GLN A 180 -2.13 -2.53 -12.46
N SER A 181 -2.42 -2.03 -13.66
CA SER A 181 -3.78 -1.97 -14.20
C SER A 181 -4.32 -3.36 -14.56
N LEU A 182 -3.47 -4.24 -15.09
CA LEU A 182 -3.84 -5.64 -15.36
C LEU A 182 -4.09 -6.42 -14.06
N GLU A 183 -3.22 -6.28 -13.08
CA GLU A 183 -3.41 -6.91 -11.76
C GLU A 183 -4.68 -6.43 -11.06
N TRP A 184 -4.98 -5.14 -11.20
CA TRP A 184 -6.23 -4.59 -10.69
C TRP A 184 -7.46 -5.16 -11.42
N LEU A 185 -7.41 -5.29 -12.74
CA LEU A 185 -8.50 -5.93 -13.51
C LEU A 185 -8.76 -7.35 -13.00
N HIS A 186 -7.72 -8.15 -12.77
CA HIS A 186 -7.88 -9.49 -12.21
C HIS A 186 -8.49 -9.48 -10.81
N THR A 187 -8.10 -8.53 -9.98
CA THR A 187 -8.70 -8.34 -8.65
C THR A 187 -10.19 -8.00 -8.77
N LEU A 188 -10.56 -7.06 -9.65
CA LEU A 188 -11.96 -6.68 -9.87
C LEU A 188 -12.81 -7.86 -10.38
N ILE A 189 -12.26 -8.66 -11.29
CA ILE A 189 -12.94 -9.87 -11.79
C ILE A 189 -13.17 -10.84 -10.64
N GLY A 190 -12.15 -11.11 -9.82
CA GLY A 190 -12.27 -12.00 -8.68
C GLY A 190 -13.31 -11.52 -7.65
N GLU A 191 -13.30 -10.23 -7.33
CA GLU A 191 -14.30 -9.63 -6.43
C GLU A 191 -15.72 -9.67 -7.00
N TYR A 192 -15.88 -9.40 -8.30
CA TYR A 192 -17.16 -9.50 -9.00
C TYR A 192 -17.71 -10.92 -8.95
N LEU A 193 -16.90 -11.93 -9.31
CA LEU A 193 -17.30 -13.34 -9.31
C LEU A 193 -17.65 -13.81 -7.89
N ARG A 194 -16.80 -13.45 -6.92
CA ARG A 194 -17.05 -13.76 -5.52
C ARG A 194 -18.37 -13.17 -5.03
N ARG A 195 -18.60 -11.89 -5.29
CA ARG A 195 -19.83 -11.20 -4.91
C ARG A 195 -21.03 -11.87 -5.56
N ARG A 196 -20.98 -12.10 -6.88
CA ARG A 196 -22.05 -12.73 -7.65
C ARG A 196 -22.40 -14.11 -7.12
N PHE A 197 -21.42 -14.89 -6.70
CA PHE A 197 -21.63 -16.20 -6.10
C PHE A 197 -22.28 -16.10 -4.72
N TYR A 198 -21.73 -15.32 -3.82
CA TYR A 198 -22.20 -15.25 -2.43
C TYR A 198 -23.49 -14.43 -2.24
N GLU A 199 -23.87 -13.58 -3.17
CA GLU A 199 -25.11 -12.79 -3.11
C GLU A 199 -26.33 -13.54 -3.63
N GLN A 200 -26.18 -14.72 -4.25
CA GLN A 200 -27.33 -15.53 -4.65
C GLN A 200 -28.08 -16.09 -3.42
N PRO A 201 -29.42 -15.89 -3.32
CA PRO A 201 -30.18 -16.37 -2.17
C PRO A 201 -30.05 -17.87 -1.92
N ALA A 202 -30.11 -18.68 -2.98
CA ALA A 202 -29.96 -20.12 -2.90
C ALA A 202 -28.59 -20.55 -2.34
N ILE A 203 -27.51 -19.86 -2.72
CA ILE A 203 -26.17 -20.10 -2.19
C ILE A 203 -26.09 -19.70 -0.72
N GLN A 204 -26.72 -18.60 -0.31
CA GLN A 204 -26.73 -18.18 1.10
C GLN A 204 -27.49 -19.19 1.98
N GLU A 205 -28.64 -19.68 1.54
CA GLU A 205 -29.40 -20.70 2.24
C GLU A 205 -28.63 -22.03 2.33
N ALA A 206 -28.07 -22.47 1.22
CA ALA A 206 -27.26 -23.69 1.17
C ALA A 206 -26.00 -23.61 2.07
N LEU A 207 -25.35 -22.45 2.12
CA LEU A 207 -24.18 -22.21 3.00
C LEU A 207 -24.53 -22.39 4.47
N ILE A 208 -25.69 -21.91 4.92
CA ILE A 208 -26.15 -22.06 6.31
C ILE A 208 -26.32 -23.55 6.63
N ALA A 209 -27.03 -24.30 5.75
CA ALA A 209 -27.29 -25.73 5.92
C ALA A 209 -25.97 -26.54 5.92
N LEU A 210 -25.10 -26.31 4.94
CA LEU A 210 -23.83 -27.02 4.80
C LEU A 210 -22.87 -26.72 5.95
N THR A 211 -22.87 -25.46 6.47
CA THR A 211 -22.05 -25.10 7.64
C THR A 211 -22.48 -25.92 8.87
N LYS A 212 -23.77 -26.11 9.07
CA LYS A 212 -24.31 -26.98 10.14
C LYS A 212 -23.90 -28.43 9.94
N ASP A 213 -24.05 -28.94 8.72
CA ASP A 213 -23.68 -30.32 8.39
C ASP A 213 -22.19 -30.60 8.58
N MET A 214 -21.34 -29.63 8.24
CA MET A 214 -19.89 -29.68 8.49
C MET A 214 -19.59 -29.71 9.99
N ALA A 215 -20.26 -28.86 10.79
CA ALA A 215 -20.08 -28.85 12.24
C ALA A 215 -20.49 -30.16 12.92
N GLU A 216 -21.47 -30.84 12.37
CA GLU A 216 -21.97 -32.14 12.85
C GLU A 216 -21.25 -33.34 12.19
N GLY A 217 -20.24 -33.11 11.37
CA GLY A 217 -19.44 -34.17 10.71
C GLY A 217 -20.14 -34.89 9.55
N ARG A 218 -21.29 -34.41 9.09
CA ARG A 218 -22.06 -34.98 7.99
C ARG A 218 -21.58 -34.58 6.59
N ALA A 219 -20.86 -33.49 6.50
CA ALA A 219 -20.29 -33.00 5.24
C ALA A 219 -18.82 -32.64 5.42
N THR A 220 -18.05 -32.79 4.35
CA THR A 220 -16.66 -32.28 4.26
C THR A 220 -16.63 -30.95 3.51
N PRO A 221 -15.59 -30.11 3.67
CA PRO A 221 -15.44 -28.91 2.86
C PRO A 221 -15.49 -29.19 1.34
N ALA A 222 -14.94 -30.32 0.91
CA ALA A 222 -14.94 -30.68 -0.51
C ALA A 222 -16.35 -31.05 -1.02
N SER A 223 -17.13 -31.83 -0.26
CA SER A 223 -18.51 -32.16 -0.65
C SER A 223 -19.45 -30.95 -0.59
N ALA A 224 -19.26 -30.08 0.41
CA ALA A 224 -19.99 -28.81 0.52
C ALA A 224 -19.71 -27.89 -0.68
N LEU A 225 -18.44 -27.75 -1.09
CA LEU A 225 -18.08 -26.96 -2.26
C LEU A 225 -18.71 -27.51 -3.53
N GLN A 226 -18.67 -28.82 -3.75
CA GLN A 226 -19.31 -29.46 -4.92
C GLN A 226 -20.81 -29.19 -4.97
N ALA A 227 -21.51 -29.30 -3.82
CA ALA A 227 -22.94 -29.01 -3.74
C ALA A 227 -23.25 -27.53 -4.10
N LEU A 228 -22.44 -26.58 -3.61
CA LEU A 228 -22.59 -25.17 -3.92
C LEU A 228 -22.31 -24.86 -5.39
N ILE A 229 -21.30 -25.49 -6.00
CA ILE A 229 -21.01 -25.34 -7.43
C ILE A 229 -22.16 -25.86 -8.28
N ALA A 230 -22.66 -27.07 -8.00
CA ALA A 230 -23.78 -27.65 -8.72
C ALA A 230 -25.04 -26.75 -8.65
N LEU A 231 -25.32 -26.18 -7.46
CA LEU A 231 -26.42 -25.24 -7.28
C LEU A 231 -26.24 -23.96 -8.11
N TYR A 232 -25.03 -23.42 -8.12
CA TYR A 232 -24.70 -22.21 -8.86
C TYR A 232 -24.84 -22.38 -10.38
N GLU A 233 -24.39 -23.51 -10.92
CA GLU A 233 -24.46 -23.85 -12.35
C GLU A 233 -25.90 -24.10 -12.82
N HIS A 234 -26.80 -24.55 -11.93
CA HIS A 234 -28.23 -24.74 -12.26
C HIS A 234 -29.03 -23.45 -12.30
N GLU A 235 -28.57 -22.40 -11.62
CA GLU A 235 -29.26 -21.09 -11.56
C GLU A 235 -28.64 -20.03 -12.48
N SER A 236 -27.54 -20.33 -13.15
CA SER A 236 -26.84 -19.41 -14.09
C SER A 236 -27.33 -19.58 -15.51
#